data_d285f96b242d8298b93beda113a9217c
#
_entry.id   d285f96b242d8298b93beda113a9217c
#
_cell.length_a   1.000
_cell.length_b   1.000
_cell.length_c   1.000
_cell.angle_alpha   90.00
_cell.angle_beta   90.00
_cell.angle_gamma   90.00
#
_symmetry.space_group_name_H-M   'P 1'
#
loop_
_entity.id
_entity.type
_entity.pdbx_description
1 polymer ?
#
loop_
_entity_poly.entity_id
_entity_poly.type
_entity_poly.pdbx_seq_one_letter_code
_entity_poly.pdbx_strand_id
1 'polypeptide(L)'
;WWASREQWVRYVRRLSILFFLAVATYVVLPVAPPWMIAKEGLIGPIKRITARGWSDMGLHTVSKLFERGSAIANPVAAMPSLHAACALLVVVFFWNKMRVWMKPIALVLPAAMAFCLVYFGEHYVADIIFGFAYVWLACVLSTRWEDKHVYKARK
;
A
#
# COMPACT_ATOMS: atom_id res chain seq x y z
N TRP A 1 8.85 -9.95 -18.42
CA TRP A 1 8.68 -10.17 -19.86
C TRP A 1 8.05 -8.97 -20.54
N TRP A 2 7.31 -8.18 -19.84
CA TRP A 2 6.54 -7.02 -20.33
C TRP A 2 7.26 -5.70 -20.08
N ALA A 3 8.26 -5.72 -19.23
CA ALA A 3 9.05 -4.56 -18.88
C ALA A 3 10.52 -4.85 -19.25
N SER A 4 11.19 -3.88 -19.86
CA SER A 4 12.64 -3.95 -20.01
C SER A 4 13.29 -3.96 -18.61
N ARG A 5 14.55 -4.42 -18.52
CA ARG A 5 15.33 -4.35 -17.26
C ARG A 5 15.30 -2.95 -16.66
N GLU A 6 15.34 -1.92 -17.50
CA GLU A 6 15.28 -0.52 -17.07
C GLU A 6 13.96 -0.18 -16.38
N GLN A 7 12.83 -0.65 -16.93
CA GLN A 7 11.51 -0.42 -16.32
C GLN A 7 11.37 -1.14 -14.99
N TRP A 8 11.89 -2.36 -14.89
CA TRP A 8 11.93 -3.11 -13.64
C TRP A 8 12.71 -2.35 -12.57
N VAL A 9 13.91 -1.87 -12.89
CA VAL A 9 14.74 -1.08 -11.96
C VAL A 9 14.03 0.19 -11.52
N ARG A 10 13.35 0.89 -12.43
CA ARG A 10 12.55 2.09 -12.11
C ARG A 10 11.39 1.77 -11.16
N TYR A 11 10.69 0.66 -11.38
CA TYR A 11 9.61 0.24 -10.50
C TYR A 11 10.11 -0.11 -9.10
N VAL A 12 11.13 -0.96 -9.02
CA VAL A 12 11.74 -1.39 -7.75
C VAL A 12 12.26 -0.18 -6.96
N ARG A 13 12.91 0.79 -7.62
CA ARG A 13 13.37 2.02 -6.97
C ARG A 13 12.21 2.79 -6.32
N ARG A 14 11.10 3.02 -7.05
CA ARG A 14 9.93 3.70 -6.50
C ARG A 14 9.34 2.94 -5.33
N LEU A 15 9.23 1.63 -5.47
CA LEU A 15 8.76 0.76 -4.40
C LEU A 15 9.67 0.84 -3.16
N SER A 16 10.99 0.79 -3.34
CA SER A 16 11.96 0.91 -2.24
C SER A 16 11.84 2.26 -1.53
N ILE A 17 11.76 3.38 -2.29
CA ILE A 17 11.57 4.70 -1.71
C ILE A 17 10.27 4.76 -0.91
N LEU A 18 9.16 4.24 -1.45
CA LEU A 18 7.87 4.17 -0.77
C LEU A 18 7.98 3.42 0.57
N PHE A 19 8.62 2.25 0.56
CA PHE A 19 8.81 1.45 1.77
C PHE A 19 9.69 2.14 2.80
N PHE A 20 10.80 2.76 2.38
CA PHE A 20 11.65 3.53 3.30
C PHE A 20 10.92 4.70 3.96
N LEU A 21 10.14 5.45 3.19
CA LEU A 21 9.32 6.54 3.73
C LEU A 21 8.28 6.03 4.73
N ALA A 22 7.61 4.93 4.41
CA ALA A 22 6.61 4.34 5.30
C ALA A 22 7.23 3.81 6.59
N VAL A 23 8.35 3.06 6.50
CA VAL A 23 9.05 2.53 7.68
C VAL A 23 9.55 3.68 8.57
N ALA A 24 10.13 4.73 7.98
CA ALA A 24 10.53 5.91 8.74
C ALA A 24 9.34 6.54 9.50
N THR A 25 8.16 6.59 8.87
CA THR A 25 6.95 7.10 9.54
C THR A 25 6.49 6.18 10.65
N TYR A 26 6.49 4.86 10.46
CA TYR A 26 6.09 3.90 11.50
C TYR A 26 6.96 4.00 12.75
N VAL A 27 8.24 4.33 12.57
CA VAL A 27 9.17 4.52 13.71
C VAL A 27 8.91 5.84 14.44
N VAL A 28 8.65 6.91 13.68
CA VAL A 28 8.49 8.27 14.26
C VAL A 28 7.06 8.51 14.77
N LEU A 29 6.07 7.96 14.09
CA LEU A 29 4.66 8.17 14.36
C LEU A 29 3.90 6.83 14.34
N PRO A 30 3.98 6.02 15.41
CA PRO A 30 3.20 4.80 15.51
C PRO A 30 1.71 5.12 15.63
N VAL A 31 0.90 4.60 14.70
CA VAL A 31 -0.55 4.81 14.65
C VAL A 31 -1.25 3.48 14.78
N ALA A 32 -2.14 3.37 15.77
CA ALA A 32 -2.96 2.18 15.99
C ALA A 32 -4.14 2.14 14.98
N PRO A 33 -4.43 0.98 14.38
CA PRO A 33 -5.56 0.83 13.46
C PRO A 33 -6.90 0.88 14.20
N PRO A 34 -8.03 1.17 13.49
CA PRO A 34 -9.36 1.28 14.09
C PRO A 34 -9.78 0.06 14.93
N TRP A 35 -9.51 -1.15 14.45
CA TRP A 35 -9.86 -2.38 15.20
C TRP A 35 -9.15 -2.48 16.56
N MET A 36 -7.94 -1.95 16.67
CA MET A 36 -7.18 -1.97 17.92
C MET A 36 -7.75 -0.96 18.91
N ILE A 37 -8.06 0.25 18.47
CA ILE A 37 -8.69 1.29 19.29
C ILE A 37 -10.09 0.85 19.75
N ALA A 38 -10.84 0.15 18.89
CA ALA A 38 -12.14 -0.43 19.27
C ALA A 38 -11.99 -1.52 20.37
N LYS A 39 -10.93 -2.34 20.30
CA LYS A 39 -10.63 -3.36 21.31
C LYS A 39 -10.32 -2.74 22.67
N GLU A 40 -9.70 -1.57 22.70
CA GLU A 40 -9.43 -0.80 23.92
C GLU A 40 -10.68 -0.04 24.45
N GLY A 41 -11.82 -0.13 23.76
CA GLY A 41 -13.08 0.50 24.17
C GLY A 41 -13.15 2.02 23.94
N LEU A 42 -12.21 2.60 23.21
CA LEU A 42 -12.14 4.04 22.94
C LEU A 42 -13.08 4.49 21.82
N ILE A 43 -13.51 3.56 20.97
CA ILE A 43 -14.51 3.77 19.92
C ILE A 43 -15.51 2.62 19.91
N GLY A 44 -16.62 2.77 19.17
CA GLY A 44 -17.61 1.71 19.02
C GLY A 44 -17.02 0.37 18.54
N PRO A 45 -17.68 -0.76 18.80
CA PRO A 45 -17.12 -2.08 18.51
C PRO A 45 -16.89 -2.28 17.00
N ILE A 46 -15.65 -2.52 16.62
CA ILE A 46 -15.25 -2.91 15.26
C ILE A 46 -14.85 -4.38 15.27
N LYS A 47 -15.54 -5.20 14.49
CA LYS A 47 -15.23 -6.62 14.37
C LYS A 47 -14.21 -6.82 13.26
N ARG A 48 -12.99 -7.21 13.64
CA ARG A 48 -11.97 -7.58 12.66
C ARG A 48 -12.35 -8.91 11.99
N ILE A 49 -12.64 -8.88 10.71
CA ILE A 49 -13.15 -10.06 9.96
C ILE A 49 -12.20 -10.51 8.83
N THR A 50 -11.04 -9.91 8.70
CA THR A 50 -10.10 -10.14 7.60
C THR A 50 -9.68 -11.62 7.48
N ALA A 51 -9.35 -12.27 8.59
CA ALA A 51 -9.02 -13.71 8.60
C ALA A 51 -10.25 -14.60 8.35
N ARG A 52 -11.43 -14.16 8.83
CA ARG A 52 -12.67 -14.91 8.73
C ARG A 52 -13.11 -15.10 7.27
N GLY A 53 -12.91 -14.11 6.41
CA GLY A 53 -13.26 -14.23 5.00
C GLY A 53 -12.60 -15.42 4.30
N TRP A 54 -11.36 -15.72 4.64
CA TRP A 54 -10.65 -16.89 4.13
C TRP A 54 -11.26 -18.20 4.64
N SER A 55 -11.62 -18.24 5.92
CA SER A 55 -12.25 -19.39 6.55
C SER A 55 -13.63 -19.68 5.96
N ASP A 56 -14.43 -18.63 5.74
CA ASP A 56 -15.80 -18.74 5.17
C ASP A 56 -15.77 -19.21 3.70
N MET A 57 -14.67 -18.98 2.98
CA MET A 57 -14.41 -19.54 1.64
C MET A 57 -13.84 -20.97 1.66
N GLY A 58 -13.75 -21.62 2.84
CA GLY A 58 -13.15 -22.94 2.99
C GLY A 58 -11.62 -22.99 2.96
N LEU A 59 -10.95 -21.82 2.90
CA LEU A 59 -9.49 -21.72 2.84
C LEU A 59 -8.87 -21.63 4.25
N HIS A 60 -9.15 -22.61 5.10
CA HIS A 60 -8.74 -22.61 6.52
C HIS A 60 -7.22 -22.52 6.72
N THR A 61 -6.41 -23.13 5.83
CA THR A 61 -4.95 -23.04 5.90
C THR A 61 -4.46 -21.61 5.64
N VAL A 62 -5.08 -20.91 4.68
CA VAL A 62 -4.76 -19.50 4.37
C VAL A 62 -5.16 -18.61 5.53
N SER A 63 -6.33 -18.83 6.14
CA SER A 63 -6.78 -18.11 7.33
C SER A 63 -5.76 -18.22 8.48
N LYS A 64 -5.31 -19.43 8.81
CA LYS A 64 -4.31 -19.68 9.86
C LYS A 64 -2.95 -19.03 9.52
N LEU A 65 -2.52 -19.08 8.26
CA LEU A 65 -1.27 -18.45 7.82
C LEU A 65 -1.36 -16.93 7.95
N PHE A 66 -2.51 -16.35 7.57
CA PHE A 66 -2.79 -14.92 7.71
C PHE A 66 -2.79 -14.48 9.18
N GLU A 67 -3.43 -15.23 10.08
CA GLU A 67 -3.44 -14.97 11.52
C GLU A 67 -2.03 -14.99 12.11
N ARG A 68 -1.22 -16.00 11.77
CA ARG A 68 0.18 -16.08 12.20
C ARG A 68 1.01 -14.92 11.67
N GLY A 69 0.86 -14.56 10.39
CA GLY A 69 1.55 -13.43 9.79
C GLY A 69 1.17 -12.10 10.47
N SER A 70 -0.12 -11.89 10.74
CA SER A 70 -0.60 -10.68 11.41
C SER A 70 -0.17 -10.57 12.88
N ALA A 71 0.09 -11.70 13.55
CA ALA A 71 0.61 -11.71 14.93
C ALA A 71 2.08 -11.25 15.03
N ILE A 72 2.85 -11.39 13.94
CA ILE A 72 4.27 -10.96 13.87
C ILE A 72 4.37 -9.52 13.33
N ALA A 73 3.34 -9.05 12.63
CA ALA A 73 3.33 -7.70 12.06
C ALA A 73 3.27 -6.63 13.17
N ASN A 74 3.89 -5.48 12.91
CA ASN A 74 3.79 -4.35 13.83
C ASN A 74 2.34 -3.84 13.89
N PRO A 75 1.65 -3.96 15.04
CA PRO A 75 0.23 -3.62 15.15
C PRO A 75 -0.03 -2.11 15.07
N VAL A 76 0.98 -1.27 15.28
CA VAL A 76 0.87 0.20 15.28
C VAL A 76 1.43 0.85 14.01
N ALA A 77 1.50 0.10 12.92
CA ALA A 77 1.94 0.57 11.61
C ALA A 77 0.76 0.87 10.67
N ALA A 78 -0.26 1.59 11.17
CA ALA A 78 -1.43 1.89 10.36
C ALA A 78 -1.20 3.01 9.34
N MET A 79 -0.44 4.05 9.67
CA MET A 79 -0.21 5.22 8.80
C MET A 79 1.25 5.36 8.38
N PRO A 80 1.55 5.46 7.07
CA PRO A 80 0.65 5.40 5.91
C PRO A 80 0.26 3.97 5.54
N SER A 81 -0.90 3.79 4.86
CA SER A 81 -1.31 2.48 4.36
C SER A 81 -0.47 2.02 3.17
N LEU A 82 0.44 1.07 3.39
CA LEU A 82 1.25 0.48 2.32
C LEU A 82 0.43 -0.37 1.34
N HIS A 83 -0.65 -1.01 1.80
CA HIS A 83 -1.51 -1.79 0.92
C HIS A 83 -2.16 -0.91 -0.15
N ALA A 84 -2.79 0.19 0.27
CA ALA A 84 -3.39 1.15 -0.66
C ALA A 84 -2.32 1.83 -1.54
N ALA A 85 -1.17 2.17 -0.96
CA ALA A 85 -0.06 2.79 -1.67
C ALA A 85 0.51 1.87 -2.75
N CYS A 86 0.76 0.59 -2.47
CA CYS A 86 1.26 -0.37 -3.45
C CYS A 86 0.25 -0.59 -4.60
N ALA A 87 -1.04 -0.70 -4.28
CA ALA A 87 -2.09 -0.82 -5.29
C ALA A 87 -2.12 0.40 -6.24
N LEU A 88 -2.00 1.62 -5.68
CA LEU A 88 -1.92 2.84 -6.49
C LEU A 88 -0.61 2.93 -7.28
N LEU A 89 0.54 2.57 -6.68
CA LEU A 89 1.84 2.65 -7.34
C LEU A 89 1.88 1.83 -8.63
N VAL A 90 1.30 0.62 -8.63
CA VAL A 90 1.19 -0.21 -9.84
C VAL A 90 0.43 0.53 -10.94
N VAL A 91 -0.72 1.11 -10.62
CA VAL A 91 -1.56 1.84 -11.58
C VAL A 91 -0.83 3.06 -12.12
N VAL A 92 -0.25 3.88 -11.23
CA VAL A 92 0.50 5.10 -11.61
C VAL A 92 1.72 4.76 -12.48
N PHE A 93 2.43 3.68 -12.15
CA PHE A 93 3.62 3.27 -12.90
C PHE A 93 3.29 2.89 -14.35
N PHE A 94 2.17 2.19 -14.57
CA PHE A 94 1.75 1.76 -15.90
C PHE A 94 0.81 2.74 -16.60
N TRP A 95 0.42 3.85 -15.97
CA TRP A 95 -0.58 4.79 -16.45
C TRP A 95 -0.39 5.25 -17.89
N ASN A 96 0.83 5.62 -18.26
CA ASN A 96 1.17 6.10 -19.60
C ASN A 96 1.22 5.00 -20.67
N LYS A 97 1.22 3.73 -20.25
CA LYS A 97 1.21 2.56 -21.16
C LYS A 97 -0.19 1.99 -21.36
N MET A 98 -1.14 2.39 -20.51
CA MET A 98 -2.52 1.93 -20.58
C MET A 98 -3.28 2.67 -21.68
N ARG A 99 -4.09 1.92 -22.42
CA ARG A 99 -5.09 2.53 -23.30
C ARG A 99 -6.10 3.33 -22.46
N VAL A 100 -6.67 4.39 -23.04
CA VAL A 100 -7.57 5.31 -22.30
C VAL A 100 -8.72 4.59 -21.60
N TRP A 101 -9.34 3.61 -22.27
CA TRP A 101 -10.44 2.83 -21.70
C TRP A 101 -10.02 1.90 -20.53
N MET A 102 -8.75 1.51 -20.45
CA MET A 102 -8.24 0.69 -19.36
C MET A 102 -8.01 1.48 -18.05
N LYS A 103 -7.80 2.79 -18.17
CA LYS A 103 -7.49 3.65 -17.02
C LYS A 103 -8.57 3.65 -15.92
N PRO A 104 -9.87 3.84 -16.23
CA PRO A 104 -10.90 3.75 -15.21
C PRO A 104 -10.98 2.35 -14.58
N ILE A 105 -10.78 1.29 -15.35
CA ILE A 105 -10.76 -0.08 -14.84
C ILE A 105 -9.58 -0.28 -13.89
N ALA A 106 -8.40 0.22 -14.24
CA ALA A 106 -7.22 0.12 -13.39
C ALA A 106 -7.38 0.86 -12.06
N LEU A 107 -8.11 1.98 -12.03
CA LEU A 107 -8.42 2.72 -10.80
C LEU A 107 -9.34 1.96 -9.84
N VAL A 108 -10.08 0.97 -10.32
CA VAL A 108 -10.89 0.10 -9.45
C VAL A 108 -10.00 -0.63 -8.44
N LEU A 109 -8.77 -1.01 -8.81
CA LEU A 109 -7.86 -1.72 -7.93
C LEU A 109 -7.52 -0.92 -6.64
N PRO A 110 -6.94 0.29 -6.70
CA PRO A 110 -6.66 1.06 -5.50
C PRO A 110 -7.93 1.54 -4.79
N ALA A 111 -9.03 1.79 -5.50
CA ALA A 111 -10.31 2.17 -4.90
C ALA A 111 -10.92 1.01 -4.09
N ALA A 112 -10.97 -0.19 -4.65
CA ALA A 112 -11.44 -1.39 -3.96
C ALA A 112 -10.55 -1.73 -2.76
N MET A 113 -9.22 -1.63 -2.92
CA MET A 113 -8.28 -1.83 -1.81
C MET A 113 -8.55 -0.83 -0.69
N ALA A 114 -8.66 0.46 -0.99
CA ALA A 114 -8.96 1.51 -0.02
C ALA A 114 -10.30 1.25 0.70
N PHE A 115 -11.34 0.92 -0.07
CA PHE A 115 -12.65 0.58 0.48
C PHE A 115 -12.57 -0.61 1.45
N CYS A 116 -11.94 -1.72 1.04
CA CYS A 116 -11.82 -2.92 1.89
C CYS A 116 -11.05 -2.62 3.18
N LEU A 117 -9.95 -1.87 3.11
CA LEU A 117 -9.12 -1.56 4.28
C LEU A 117 -9.89 -0.71 5.31
N VAL A 118 -10.69 0.25 4.86
CA VAL A 118 -11.53 1.06 5.74
C VAL A 118 -12.72 0.25 6.25
N TYR A 119 -13.40 -0.50 5.37
CA TYR A 119 -14.56 -1.31 5.72
C TYR A 119 -14.25 -2.39 6.77
N PHE A 120 -13.09 -3.03 6.68
CA PHE A 120 -12.65 -4.04 7.63
C PHE A 120 -12.01 -3.46 8.90
N GLY A 121 -11.95 -2.12 9.03
CA GLY A 121 -11.37 -1.46 10.20
C GLY A 121 -9.85 -1.64 10.34
N GLU A 122 -9.15 -1.96 9.25
CA GLU A 122 -7.69 -2.10 9.25
C GLU A 122 -7.00 -0.73 9.15
N HIS A 123 -7.63 0.24 8.48
CA HIS A 123 -7.08 1.59 8.27
C HIS A 123 -8.14 2.68 8.38
N TYR A 124 -7.70 3.87 8.77
CA TYR A 124 -8.48 5.09 8.63
C TYR A 124 -8.39 5.63 7.20
N VAL A 125 -9.36 6.45 6.80
CA VAL A 125 -9.30 7.17 5.51
C VAL A 125 -8.04 8.03 5.41
N ALA A 126 -7.62 8.63 6.51
CA ALA A 126 -6.37 9.40 6.57
C ALA A 126 -5.15 8.57 6.18
N ASP A 127 -5.04 7.30 6.64
CA ASP A 127 -3.92 6.41 6.31
C ASP A 127 -3.81 6.16 4.81
N ILE A 128 -4.98 6.05 4.13
CA ILE A 128 -5.06 5.87 2.68
C ILE A 128 -4.56 7.13 1.96
N ILE A 129 -5.03 8.31 2.39
CA ILE A 129 -4.63 9.60 1.80
C ILE A 129 -3.12 9.79 1.93
N PHE A 130 -2.54 9.53 3.11
CA PHE A 130 -1.09 9.58 3.32
C PHE A 130 -0.35 8.54 2.47
N GLY A 131 -0.89 7.32 2.33
CA GLY A 131 -0.35 6.31 1.44
C GLY A 131 -0.28 6.79 -0.01
N PHE A 132 -1.32 7.43 -0.51
CA PHE A 132 -1.36 8.00 -1.87
C PHE A 132 -0.40 9.20 -2.04
N ALA A 133 -0.29 10.06 -1.04
CA ALA A 133 0.69 11.15 -1.04
C ALA A 133 2.14 10.60 -1.09
N TYR A 134 2.41 9.49 -0.41
CA TYR A 134 3.72 8.84 -0.44
C TYR A 134 4.04 8.21 -1.80
N VAL A 135 3.05 7.70 -2.52
CA VAL A 135 3.24 7.25 -3.91
C VAL A 135 3.68 8.43 -4.80
N TRP A 136 3.00 9.57 -4.69
CA TRP A 136 3.38 10.78 -5.40
C TRP A 136 4.82 11.19 -5.06
N LEU A 137 5.16 11.27 -3.76
CA LEU A 137 6.49 11.63 -3.29
C LEU A 137 7.56 10.65 -3.79
N ALA A 138 7.32 9.35 -3.73
CA ALA A 138 8.24 8.32 -4.23
C ALA A 138 8.48 8.45 -5.74
N CYS A 139 7.44 8.77 -6.52
CA CYS A 139 7.57 9.04 -7.94
C CYS A 139 8.42 10.29 -8.20
N VAL A 140 8.18 11.39 -7.49
CA VAL A 140 8.95 12.64 -7.63
C VAL A 140 10.42 12.42 -7.28
N LEU A 141 10.70 11.78 -6.16
CA LEU A 141 12.06 11.50 -5.70
C LEU A 141 12.82 10.59 -6.68
N SER A 142 12.15 9.54 -7.16
CA SER A 142 12.74 8.63 -8.15
C SER A 142 13.05 9.35 -9.47
N THR A 143 12.14 10.17 -9.97
CA THR A 143 12.35 10.93 -11.22
C THR A 143 13.50 11.92 -11.07
N ARG A 144 13.54 12.70 -9.99
CA ARG A 144 14.65 13.62 -9.72
C ARG A 144 16.00 12.92 -9.63
N TRP A 145 16.03 11.74 -9.07
CA TRP A 145 17.25 10.94 -9.01
C TRP A 145 17.66 10.45 -10.41
N GLU A 146 16.71 9.98 -11.21
CA GLU A 146 16.94 9.54 -12.59
C GLU A 146 17.50 10.67 -13.45
N ASP A 147 16.92 11.87 -13.37
CA ASP A 147 17.38 13.05 -14.12
C ASP A 147 18.84 13.42 -13.78
N LYS A 148 19.19 13.32 -12.50
CA LYS A 148 20.56 13.65 -12.05
C LYS A 148 21.62 12.63 -12.48
N HIS A 149 21.29 11.34 -12.52
CA HIS A 149 22.28 10.28 -12.66
C HIS A 149 22.26 9.64 -14.05
N VAL A 150 21.09 9.44 -14.67
CA VAL A 150 20.97 8.80 -15.97
C VAL A 150 21.23 9.80 -17.11
N TYR A 151 20.78 11.04 -16.96
CA TYR A 151 21.00 12.06 -17.98
C TYR A 151 22.47 12.52 -18.06
N LYS A 152 23.20 12.53 -16.93
CA LYS A 152 24.63 12.84 -16.90
C LYS A 152 25.50 11.74 -17.52
N ALA A 153 25.05 10.48 -17.52
CA ALA A 153 25.81 9.36 -18.10
C ALA A 153 25.68 9.25 -19.63
N ARG A 154 24.78 10.05 -20.25
CA ARG A 154 24.57 10.09 -21.70
C ARG A 154 25.23 11.31 -22.40
N LYS A 155 25.86 12.20 -21.64
CA LYS A 155 26.72 13.27 -22.14
C LYS A 155 28.17 12.90 -21.98
#